data_22f155b9c2fca6c91b3bad6990a1bd0f
#
_entry.id   22f155b9c2fca6c91b3bad6990a1bd0f
#
_cell.length_a   1.000
_cell.length_b   1.000
_cell.length_c   1.000
_cell.angle_alpha   90.00
_cell.angle_beta   90.00
_cell.angle_gamma   90.00
#
_symmetry.space_group_name_H-M   'P 1'
#
loop_
_entity.id
_entity.type
_entity.pdbx_description
1 polymer ?
#
loop_
_entity_poly.entity_id
_entity_poly.type
_entity_poly.pdbx_seq_one_letter_code
_entity_poly.pdbx_strand_id
1 'polypeptide(L)'
;MKSIKIYGHVSATPEQFARALSGEVGDAVDSACDVAIFAINPAAGIDNETIELWRAFDEFQTPRMVLVTVLEGMEMDFDDAVLIANRVFDPVITPYLVLHGESGAPIGTISLADLTTKDYSTTPPTVGESDDELRELVKDFRDEYLDQV
;
A
#
# COMPACT_ATOMS: atom_id res chain seq x y z
N MET A 1 10.09 -3.93 21.42
CA MET A 1 10.37 -3.57 20.03
C MET A 1 9.62 -4.54 19.12
N LYS A 2 8.88 -4.02 18.17
CA LYS A 2 8.11 -4.90 17.28
C LYS A 2 9.02 -5.56 16.24
N SER A 3 8.80 -6.83 15.98
CA SER A 3 9.52 -7.59 14.95
C SER A 3 8.82 -7.43 13.61
N ILE A 4 9.51 -6.84 12.64
CA ILE A 4 8.99 -6.59 11.30
C ILE A 4 9.77 -7.44 10.30
N LYS A 5 9.08 -8.27 9.54
CA LYS A 5 9.66 -9.04 8.45
C LYS A 5 9.16 -8.51 7.11
N ILE A 6 10.06 -8.38 6.17
CA ILE A 6 9.76 -7.84 4.84
C ILE A 6 10.06 -8.89 3.79
N TYR A 7 9.09 -9.11 2.92
CA TYR A 7 9.14 -10.11 1.86
C TYR A 7 8.92 -9.42 0.51
N GLY A 8 9.37 -10.04 -0.54
CA GLY A 8 9.16 -9.56 -1.89
C GLY A 8 10.29 -9.94 -2.83
N HIS A 9 10.01 -9.88 -4.12
CA HIS A 9 10.99 -10.10 -5.16
C HIS A 9 12.05 -8.99 -5.14
N VAL A 10 13.26 -9.28 -5.59
CA VAL A 10 14.36 -8.30 -5.62
C VAL A 10 13.99 -7.00 -6.37
N SER A 11 13.13 -7.09 -7.38
CA SER A 11 12.63 -5.92 -8.13
C SER A 11 11.81 -4.95 -7.28
N ALA A 12 11.24 -5.42 -6.16
CA ALA A 12 10.47 -4.60 -5.24
C ALA A 12 11.34 -3.94 -4.15
N THR A 13 12.64 -4.17 -4.17
CA THR A 13 13.63 -3.59 -3.25
C THR A 13 13.30 -3.79 -1.76
N PRO A 14 13.01 -5.04 -1.31
CA PRO A 14 12.61 -5.26 0.09
C PRO A 14 13.70 -4.86 1.09
N GLU A 15 14.96 -4.93 0.72
CA GLU A 15 16.08 -4.52 1.58
C GLU A 15 16.08 -3.03 1.92
N GLN A 16 15.64 -2.18 0.99
CA GLN A 16 15.53 -0.74 1.22
C GLN A 16 14.43 -0.45 2.24
N PHE A 17 13.30 -1.13 2.11
CA PHE A 17 12.21 -1.02 3.09
C PHE A 17 12.63 -1.55 4.46
N ALA A 18 13.38 -2.64 4.50
CA ALA A 18 13.90 -3.19 5.76
C ALA A 18 14.75 -2.17 6.51
N ARG A 19 15.63 -1.46 5.80
CA ARG A 19 16.45 -0.40 6.40
C ARG A 19 15.61 0.77 6.90
N ALA A 20 14.65 1.21 6.09
CA ALA A 20 13.80 2.36 6.42
C ALA A 20 12.89 2.08 7.62
N LEU A 21 12.43 0.85 7.78
CA LEU A 21 11.46 0.47 8.81
C LEU A 21 12.10 -0.26 10.00
N SER A 22 13.43 -0.39 10.01
CA SER A 22 14.16 -1.14 11.04
C SER A 22 13.68 -2.59 11.16
N GLY A 23 13.37 -3.20 10.02
CA GLY A 23 12.95 -4.59 9.89
C GLY A 23 14.04 -5.47 9.29
N GLU A 24 13.70 -6.71 9.03
CA GLU A 24 14.57 -7.69 8.39
C GLU A 24 13.90 -8.31 7.17
N VAL A 25 14.69 -8.58 6.13
CA VAL A 25 14.19 -9.33 4.98
C VAL A 25 14.07 -10.79 5.36
N GLY A 26 12.89 -11.38 5.11
CA GLY A 26 12.63 -12.79 5.34
C GLY A 26 12.58 -13.59 4.05
N ASP A 27 12.86 -14.89 4.14
CA ASP A 27 12.76 -15.86 3.04
C ASP A 27 11.77 -16.99 3.34
N ALA A 28 11.26 -17.03 4.54
CA ALA A 28 10.27 -18.01 5.00
C ALA A 28 9.29 -17.37 5.98
N VAL A 29 8.14 -18.03 6.18
CA VAL A 29 7.16 -17.57 7.14
C VAL A 29 7.76 -17.58 8.56
N ASP A 30 7.52 -16.51 9.31
CA ASP A 30 7.97 -16.35 10.69
C ASP A 30 6.75 -16.07 11.58
N SER A 31 6.32 -17.09 12.32
CA SER A 31 5.17 -16.98 13.22
C SER A 31 5.42 -16.07 14.43
N ALA A 32 6.66 -15.73 14.70
CA ALA A 32 7.04 -14.86 15.81
C ALA A 32 7.11 -13.38 15.43
N CYS A 33 6.99 -13.03 14.14
CA CYS A 33 7.00 -11.62 13.75
C CYS A 33 5.67 -10.93 14.09
N ASP A 34 5.75 -9.66 14.44
CA ASP A 34 4.57 -8.86 14.78
C ASP A 34 3.82 -8.36 13.55
N VAL A 35 4.55 -8.09 12.47
CA VAL A 35 4.00 -7.61 11.20
C VAL A 35 4.80 -8.19 10.04
N ALA A 36 4.11 -8.73 9.06
CA ALA A 36 4.68 -9.16 7.79
C ALA A 36 4.37 -8.11 6.71
N ILE A 37 5.40 -7.59 6.07
CA ILE A 37 5.27 -6.56 5.03
C ILE A 37 5.68 -7.18 3.70
N PHE A 38 4.80 -7.04 2.70
CA PHE A 38 5.01 -7.56 1.36
C PHE A 38 5.28 -6.40 0.40
N ALA A 39 6.52 -6.27 -0.04
CA ALA A 39 6.91 -5.27 -1.02
C ALA A 39 6.61 -5.81 -2.42
N ILE A 40 5.90 -5.05 -3.24
CA ILE A 40 5.59 -5.42 -4.61
C ILE A 40 6.03 -4.33 -5.59
N ASN A 41 6.49 -4.77 -6.75
CA ASN A 41 6.74 -3.89 -7.88
C ASN A 41 5.70 -4.19 -8.96
N PRO A 42 4.69 -3.31 -9.15
CA PRO A 42 3.61 -3.57 -10.10
C PRO A 42 4.09 -3.74 -11.54
N ALA A 43 5.19 -3.10 -11.92
CA ALA A 43 5.76 -3.23 -13.26
C ALA A 43 6.32 -4.62 -13.53
N ALA A 44 6.79 -5.31 -12.49
CA ALA A 44 7.33 -6.67 -12.60
C ALA A 44 6.31 -7.77 -12.25
N GLY A 45 5.18 -7.39 -11.63
CA GLY A 45 4.20 -8.34 -11.12
C GLY A 45 4.60 -8.95 -9.79
N ILE A 46 3.85 -9.96 -9.34
CA ILE A 46 4.09 -10.64 -8.07
C ILE A 46 4.44 -12.10 -8.35
N ASP A 47 5.59 -12.55 -7.85
CA ASP A 47 6.06 -13.91 -8.06
C ASP A 47 5.34 -14.92 -7.16
N ASN A 48 5.36 -16.20 -7.56
CA ASN A 48 4.66 -17.27 -6.83
C ASN A 48 5.18 -17.46 -5.40
N GLU A 49 6.48 -17.30 -5.20
CA GLU A 49 7.08 -17.42 -3.87
C GLU A 49 6.50 -16.40 -2.89
N THR A 50 6.34 -15.15 -3.34
CA THR A 50 5.72 -14.10 -2.55
C THR A 50 4.25 -14.41 -2.23
N ILE A 51 3.51 -14.95 -3.20
CA ILE A 51 2.10 -15.35 -3.01
C ILE A 51 1.98 -16.47 -1.98
N GLU A 52 2.85 -17.47 -2.06
CA GLU A 52 2.85 -18.59 -1.12
C GLU A 52 3.17 -18.14 0.30
N LEU A 53 4.12 -17.22 0.47
CA LEU A 53 4.44 -16.63 1.77
C LEU A 53 3.24 -15.85 2.35
N TRP A 54 2.55 -15.09 1.53
CA TRP A 54 1.34 -14.38 1.95
C TRP A 54 0.30 -15.35 2.51
N ARG A 55 0.03 -16.44 1.80
CA ARG A 55 -0.93 -17.47 2.21
C ARG A 55 -0.51 -18.20 3.47
N ALA A 56 0.79 -18.47 3.62
CA ALA A 56 1.32 -19.16 4.79
C ALA A 56 1.07 -18.39 6.08
N PHE A 57 1.03 -17.07 6.03
CA PHE A 57 0.72 -16.24 7.21
C PHE A 57 -0.74 -16.27 7.64
N ASP A 58 -1.66 -16.81 6.83
CA ASP A 58 -3.07 -16.96 7.23
C ASP A 58 -3.23 -17.84 8.46
N GLU A 59 -2.45 -18.91 8.57
CA GLU A 59 -2.50 -19.82 9.71
C GLU A 59 -2.13 -19.16 11.04
N PHE A 60 -1.28 -18.15 10.99
CA PHE A 60 -0.77 -17.45 12.18
C PHE A 60 -1.54 -16.17 12.48
N GLN A 61 -2.46 -15.77 11.61
CA GLN A 61 -3.22 -14.52 11.74
C GLN A 61 -2.31 -13.30 11.96
N THR A 62 -1.08 -13.34 11.45
CA THR A 62 -0.14 -12.22 11.54
C THR A 62 -0.65 -11.05 10.73
N PRO A 63 -0.66 -9.83 11.29
CA PRO A 63 -0.98 -8.64 10.51
C PRO A 63 -0.07 -8.50 9.29
N ARG A 64 -0.66 -8.25 8.12
CA ARG A 64 0.06 -8.11 6.86
C ARG A 64 -0.18 -6.75 6.24
N MET A 65 0.83 -6.24 5.59
CA MET A 65 0.80 -4.96 4.90
C MET A 65 1.44 -5.11 3.54
N VAL A 66 0.92 -4.40 2.55
CA VAL A 66 1.50 -4.33 1.21
C VAL A 66 2.18 -2.99 1.03
N LEU A 67 3.44 -3.00 0.60
CA LEU A 67 4.16 -1.80 0.18
C LEU A 67 4.40 -1.85 -1.33
N VAL A 68 4.08 -0.77 -2.00
CA VAL A 68 4.25 -0.66 -3.45
C VAL A 68 5.54 0.09 -3.75
N THR A 69 6.43 -0.57 -4.50
CA THR A 69 7.67 0.05 -4.99
C THR A 69 7.38 0.77 -6.29
N VAL A 70 7.65 2.07 -6.31
CA VAL A 70 7.57 2.89 -7.53
C VAL A 70 8.98 3.27 -7.94
N LEU A 71 9.39 2.84 -9.12
CA LEU A 71 10.69 3.18 -9.69
C LEU A 71 10.58 4.49 -10.47
N GLU A 72 11.63 5.31 -10.40
CA GLU A 72 11.70 6.56 -11.15
C GLU A 72 11.52 6.30 -12.65
N GLY A 73 10.64 7.05 -13.28
CA GLY A 73 10.30 6.89 -14.69
C GLY A 73 9.30 5.78 -14.99
N MET A 74 8.87 5.03 -13.97
CA MET A 74 7.89 3.96 -14.10
C MET A 74 6.72 4.20 -13.14
N GLU A 75 6.23 5.41 -13.11
CA GLU A 75 5.09 5.80 -12.27
C GLU A 75 3.85 5.06 -12.75
N MET A 76 3.62 3.90 -12.13
CA MET A 76 2.35 3.21 -12.31
C MET A 76 1.30 3.85 -11.44
N ASP A 77 0.11 3.79 -11.94
CA ASP A 77 -1.04 4.23 -11.17
C ASP A 77 -1.16 3.39 -9.90
N PHE A 78 -1.34 4.04 -8.77
CA PHE A 78 -1.57 3.37 -7.49
C PHE A 78 -2.78 2.42 -7.58
N ASP A 79 -3.81 2.82 -8.30
CA ASP A 79 -5.02 2.02 -8.48
C ASP A 79 -4.72 0.68 -9.16
N ASP A 80 -3.81 0.66 -10.13
CA ASP A 80 -3.37 -0.59 -10.77
C ASP A 80 -2.65 -1.51 -9.79
N ALA A 81 -1.82 -0.95 -8.90
CA ALA A 81 -1.14 -1.72 -7.87
C ALA A 81 -2.14 -2.35 -6.90
N VAL A 82 -3.17 -1.61 -6.49
CA VAL A 82 -4.24 -2.12 -5.62
C VAL A 82 -5.02 -3.24 -6.31
N LEU A 83 -5.34 -3.09 -7.59
CA LEU A 83 -6.02 -4.13 -8.37
C LEU A 83 -5.20 -5.43 -8.43
N ILE A 84 -3.89 -5.32 -8.66
CA ILE A 84 -2.99 -6.47 -8.68
C ILE A 84 -2.97 -7.15 -7.31
N ALA A 85 -2.81 -6.39 -6.24
CA ALA A 85 -2.77 -6.92 -4.89
C ALA A 85 -4.07 -7.63 -4.51
N ASN A 86 -5.23 -7.04 -4.82
CA ASN A 86 -6.54 -7.65 -4.55
C ASN A 86 -6.78 -8.94 -5.33
N ARG A 87 -6.21 -9.04 -6.52
CA ARG A 87 -6.37 -10.23 -7.37
C ARG A 87 -5.49 -11.39 -6.92
N VAL A 88 -4.27 -11.09 -6.48
CA VAL A 88 -3.22 -12.07 -6.19
C VAL A 88 -3.22 -12.48 -4.72
N PHE A 89 -3.42 -11.52 -3.82
CA PHE A 89 -3.51 -11.75 -2.38
C PHE A 89 -4.98 -11.88 -1.96
N ASP A 90 -5.32 -11.24 -0.87
CA ASP A 90 -6.69 -11.08 -0.42
C ASP A 90 -7.14 -9.63 -0.63
N PRO A 91 -8.42 -9.31 -0.56
CA PRO A 91 -8.85 -7.92 -0.56
C PRO A 91 -8.14 -7.11 0.52
N VAL A 92 -7.45 -6.05 0.10
CA VAL A 92 -6.70 -5.19 1.02
C VAL A 92 -7.46 -3.90 1.29
N ILE A 93 -7.35 -3.40 2.52
CA ILE A 93 -7.95 -2.13 2.91
C ILE A 93 -7.06 -1.00 2.42
N THR A 94 -7.64 -0.09 1.66
CA THR A 94 -6.95 1.08 1.15
C THR A 94 -7.27 2.29 2.02
N PRO A 95 -6.28 2.82 2.78
CA PRO A 95 -6.55 3.92 3.71
C PRO A 95 -6.67 5.29 3.04
N TYR A 96 -6.37 5.39 1.75
CA TYR A 96 -6.45 6.64 1.00
C TYR A 96 -6.74 6.37 -0.48
N LEU A 97 -7.25 7.37 -1.17
CA LEU A 97 -7.47 7.36 -2.61
C LEU A 97 -6.54 8.36 -3.29
N VAL A 98 -6.14 8.06 -4.51
CA VAL A 98 -5.33 8.96 -5.34
C VAL A 98 -6.23 9.94 -6.08
N LEU A 99 -5.88 11.23 -6.02
CA LEU A 99 -6.56 12.29 -6.74
C LEU A 99 -5.83 12.55 -8.06
N HIS A 100 -6.58 12.61 -9.16
CA HIS A 100 -6.05 12.86 -10.49
C HIS A 100 -6.43 14.26 -10.96
N GLY A 101 -5.52 14.92 -11.68
CA GLY A 101 -5.77 16.19 -12.32
C GLY A 101 -6.50 16.05 -13.66
N GLU A 102 -6.74 17.17 -14.34
CA GLU A 102 -7.42 17.20 -15.65
C GLU A 102 -6.69 16.39 -16.71
N SER A 103 -5.38 16.27 -16.61
CA SER A 103 -4.56 15.44 -17.51
C SER A 103 -4.60 13.94 -17.22
N GLY A 104 -5.27 13.53 -16.13
CA GLY A 104 -5.26 12.16 -15.65
C GLY A 104 -4.04 11.78 -14.80
N ALA A 105 -3.08 12.68 -14.63
CA ALA A 105 -1.91 12.43 -13.79
C ALA A 105 -2.24 12.53 -12.29
N PRO A 106 -1.60 11.71 -11.44
CA PRO A 106 -1.80 11.81 -9.99
C PRO A 106 -1.28 13.16 -9.46
N ILE A 107 -2.09 13.86 -8.68
CA ILE A 107 -1.73 15.16 -8.09
C ILE A 107 -1.77 15.17 -6.58
N GLY A 108 -2.41 14.19 -5.95
CA GLY A 108 -2.55 14.16 -4.50
C GLY A 108 -3.26 12.92 -4.01
N THR A 109 -3.54 12.91 -2.71
CA THR A 109 -4.27 11.84 -2.04
C THR A 109 -5.33 12.40 -1.10
N ILE A 110 -6.35 11.61 -0.83
CA ILE A 110 -7.33 11.89 0.23
C ILE A 110 -7.34 10.71 1.21
N SER A 111 -7.20 11.02 2.52
CA SER A 111 -7.29 10.00 3.57
C SER A 111 -8.75 9.62 3.81
N LEU A 112 -9.05 8.32 3.84
CA LEU A 112 -10.39 7.82 4.15
C LEU A 112 -10.70 7.85 5.64
N ALA A 113 -9.70 7.96 6.50
CA ALA A 113 -9.89 8.03 7.94
C ALA A 113 -10.48 9.37 8.38
N ASP A 114 -9.91 10.49 7.92
CA ASP A 114 -10.25 11.84 8.37
C ASP A 114 -10.63 12.81 7.23
N LEU A 115 -10.57 12.35 5.99
CA LEU A 115 -10.85 13.13 4.77
C LEU A 115 -9.90 14.32 4.57
N THR A 116 -8.70 14.25 5.10
CA THR A 116 -7.67 15.23 4.78
C THR A 116 -7.06 14.95 3.41
N THR A 117 -6.72 16.01 2.68
CA THR A 117 -6.06 15.92 1.38
C THR A 117 -4.59 16.30 1.48
N LYS A 118 -3.78 15.67 0.65
CA LYS A 118 -2.36 15.99 0.50
C LYS A 118 -2.08 16.26 -0.96
N ASP A 119 -1.68 17.49 -1.27
CA ASP A 119 -1.42 17.95 -2.63
C ASP A 119 0.10 17.92 -2.88
N TYR A 120 0.51 17.09 -3.82
CA TYR A 120 1.92 16.92 -4.19
C TYR A 120 2.37 17.83 -5.31
N SER A 121 1.49 18.71 -5.82
CA SER A 121 1.87 19.72 -6.82
C SER A 121 2.76 20.83 -6.25
N THR A 122 2.83 20.92 -4.92
CA THR A 122 3.67 21.87 -4.19
C THR A 122 4.81 21.17 -3.46
N THR A 123 5.91 21.88 -3.18
CA THR A 123 7.05 21.35 -2.42
C THR A 123 7.36 22.28 -1.24
N PRO A 124 7.16 21.85 0.03
CA PRO A 124 6.61 20.56 0.47
C PRO A 124 5.12 20.40 0.12
N PRO A 125 4.59 19.16 0.14
CA PRO A 125 3.17 18.94 -0.15
C PRO A 125 2.25 19.69 0.80
N THR A 126 1.17 20.24 0.26
CA THR A 126 0.17 20.96 1.06
C THR A 126 -0.84 19.99 1.64
N VAL A 127 -1.07 20.06 2.95
CA VAL A 127 -2.09 19.26 3.65
C VAL A 127 -3.24 20.17 4.03
N GLY A 128 -4.47 19.73 3.77
CA GLY A 128 -5.67 20.49 4.09
C GLY A 128 -6.91 19.64 4.20
N GLU A 129 -8.03 20.27 4.48
CA GLU A 129 -9.32 19.58 4.50
C GLU A 129 -9.88 19.48 3.09
N SER A 130 -10.59 18.39 2.81
CA SER A 130 -11.31 18.22 1.55
C SER A 130 -12.54 19.11 1.49
N ASP A 131 -12.92 19.54 0.28
CA ASP A 131 -14.17 20.29 0.08
C ASP A 131 -15.38 19.36 0.12
N ASP A 132 -16.60 19.95 0.20
CA ASP A 132 -17.84 19.19 0.32
C ASP A 132 -18.13 18.32 -0.89
N GLU A 133 -17.77 18.75 -2.10
CA GLU A 133 -17.94 18.00 -3.32
C GLU A 133 -17.09 16.73 -3.31
N LEU A 134 -15.83 16.84 -2.90
CA LEU A 134 -14.91 15.72 -2.80
C LEU A 134 -15.35 14.73 -1.72
N ARG A 135 -15.83 15.23 -0.57
CA ARG A 135 -16.37 14.39 0.51
C ARG A 135 -17.56 13.57 0.06
N GLU A 136 -18.47 14.15 -0.70
CA GLU A 136 -19.63 13.44 -1.25
C GLU A 136 -19.18 12.37 -2.26
N LEU A 137 -18.20 12.68 -3.09
CA LEU A 137 -17.68 11.77 -4.10
C LEU A 137 -17.04 10.52 -3.49
N VAL A 138 -16.34 10.64 -2.37
CA VAL A 138 -15.62 9.54 -1.72
C VAL A 138 -16.38 8.89 -0.57
N LYS A 139 -17.58 9.34 -0.29
CA LYS A 139 -18.37 8.88 0.86
C LYS A 139 -18.51 7.36 0.92
N ASP A 140 -18.86 6.73 -0.19
CA ASP A 140 -19.06 5.27 -0.24
C ASP A 140 -17.77 4.52 0.04
N PHE A 141 -16.65 5.01 -0.49
CA PHE A 141 -15.32 4.44 -0.22
C PHE A 141 -14.94 4.57 1.25
N ARG A 142 -15.25 5.70 1.86
CA ARG A 142 -15.00 5.91 3.28
C ARG A 142 -15.84 5.01 4.16
N ASP A 143 -17.12 4.85 3.85
CA ASP A 143 -18.03 3.98 4.59
C ASP A 143 -17.53 2.53 4.54
N GLU A 144 -17.11 2.06 3.38
CA GLU A 144 -16.50 0.74 3.21
C GLU A 144 -15.21 0.59 4.02
N TYR A 145 -14.35 1.59 3.99
CA TYR A 145 -13.11 1.60 4.77
C TYR A 145 -13.38 1.49 6.27
N LEU A 146 -14.31 2.29 6.80
CA LEU A 146 -14.66 2.30 8.23
C LEU A 146 -15.30 0.99 8.69
N ASP A 147 -15.99 0.28 7.80
CA ASP A 147 -16.57 -1.03 8.10
C ASP A 147 -15.51 -2.13 8.24
N GLN A 148 -14.34 -1.95 7.64
CA GLN A 148 -13.28 -2.95 7.60
C GLN A 148 -12.18 -2.75 8.63
N VAL A 149 -12.08 -1.58 9.26
CA VAL A 149 -11.05 -1.30 10.27
C VAL A 149 -11.52 -1.48 11.71
#